data_852b517d2dd2ef0419687093f78536f8
#
_entry.id   852b517d2dd2ef0419687093f78536f8
#
_cell.length_a   1.000
_cell.length_b   1.000
_cell.length_c   1.000
_cell.angle_alpha   90.00
_cell.angle_beta   90.00
_cell.angle_gamma   90.00
#
_symmetry.space_group_name_H-M   'P 1'
#
loop_
_entity.id
_entity.type
_entity.pdbx_description
1 polymer ?
#
loop_
_entity_poly.entity_id
_entity_poly.type
_entity_poly.pdbx_seq_one_letter_code
_entity_poly.pdbx_strand_id
1 'polypeptide(L)'
;MILNGKTIDLKEDISVEQLLKDYDLNPQKVVVEVNMEILDDEVYSTYLLKNEDTVEVISCVGGGWFEDILKWNSNRNWGKLHSL
;
A
#
# COMPACT_ATOMS: atom_id res chain seq x y z
N MET A 1 -12.57 1.48 -4.62
CA MET A 1 -11.42 1.17 -3.75
C MET A 1 -11.16 2.32 -2.79
N ILE A 2 -10.79 2.00 -1.60
CA ILE A 2 -10.37 3.04 -0.64
C ILE A 2 -8.86 2.97 -0.55
N LEU A 3 -8.18 4.08 -0.83
CA LEU A 3 -6.72 4.17 -0.80
C LEU A 3 -6.32 5.24 0.22
N ASN A 4 -5.70 4.81 1.30
CA ASN A 4 -5.30 5.71 2.39
C ASN A 4 -6.44 6.62 2.83
N GLY A 5 -7.64 6.07 2.94
CA GLY A 5 -8.84 6.78 3.39
C GLY A 5 -9.58 7.53 2.29
N LYS A 6 -9.08 7.54 1.07
CA LYS A 6 -9.73 8.22 -0.06
C LYS A 6 -10.44 7.22 -0.95
N THR A 7 -11.63 7.54 -1.36
CA THR A 7 -12.38 6.71 -2.31
C THR A 7 -11.87 6.95 -3.72
N ILE A 8 -11.50 5.88 -4.39
CA ILE A 8 -11.04 5.89 -5.77
C ILE A 8 -11.90 4.91 -6.55
N ASP A 9 -12.42 5.37 -7.69
CA ASP A 9 -13.24 4.53 -8.55
C ASP A 9 -12.35 3.91 -9.64
N LEU A 10 -12.12 2.61 -9.51
CA LEU A 10 -11.36 1.87 -10.52
C LEU A 10 -12.29 1.46 -11.65
N LYS A 11 -11.91 1.77 -12.87
CA LYS A 11 -12.66 1.34 -14.05
C LYS A 11 -12.42 -0.12 -14.38
N GLU A 12 -11.27 -0.62 -13.96
CA GLU A 12 -10.91 -2.02 -14.11
C GLU A 12 -9.94 -2.40 -13.00
N ASP A 13 -9.78 -3.70 -12.76
CA ASP A 13 -8.83 -4.18 -11.77
C ASP A 13 -7.41 -3.78 -12.19
N ILE A 14 -6.60 -3.35 -11.23
CA ILE A 14 -5.21 -3.00 -11.50
C ILE A 14 -4.29 -3.76 -10.55
N SER A 15 -3.08 -4.03 -10.99
CA SER A 15 -2.09 -4.64 -10.10
C SER A 15 -1.59 -3.62 -9.07
N VAL A 16 -1.10 -4.12 -7.95
CA VAL A 16 -0.44 -3.27 -6.95
C VAL A 16 0.72 -2.53 -7.61
N GLU A 17 1.49 -3.22 -8.44
CA GLU A 17 2.61 -2.60 -9.16
C GLU A 17 2.14 -1.41 -10.00
N GLN A 18 1.03 -1.55 -10.71
CA GLN A 18 0.50 -0.47 -11.52
C GLN A 18 0.05 0.70 -10.66
N LEU A 19 -0.58 0.44 -9.52
CA LEU A 19 -0.98 1.49 -8.59
C LEU A 19 0.23 2.29 -8.13
N LEU A 20 1.30 1.60 -7.76
CA LEU A 20 2.51 2.27 -7.30
C LEU A 20 3.16 3.12 -8.40
N LYS A 21 3.13 2.63 -9.64
CA LYS A 21 3.62 3.41 -10.79
C LYS A 21 2.79 4.66 -11.01
N ASP A 22 1.48 4.53 -10.92
CA ASP A 22 0.57 5.67 -11.14
C ASP A 22 0.81 6.79 -10.13
N TYR A 23 1.26 6.45 -8.92
CA TYR A 23 1.55 7.42 -7.87
C TYR A 23 3.03 7.74 -7.74
N ASP A 24 3.85 7.25 -8.68
CA ASP A 24 5.30 7.48 -8.71
C ASP A 24 5.98 7.02 -7.42
N LEU A 25 5.58 5.85 -6.94
CA LEU A 25 6.11 5.27 -5.71
C LEU A 25 7.06 4.13 -6.02
N ASN A 26 8.16 4.06 -5.28
CA ASN A 26 9.14 2.99 -5.41
C ASN A 26 8.67 1.78 -4.60
N PRO A 27 8.40 0.63 -5.25
CA PRO A 27 7.94 -0.56 -4.53
C PRO A 27 8.92 -1.06 -3.49
N GLN A 28 10.20 -0.72 -3.61
CA GLN A 28 11.21 -1.11 -2.62
C GLN A 28 11.15 -0.27 -1.34
N LYS A 29 10.40 0.81 -1.34
CA LYS A 29 10.37 1.76 -0.22
C LYS A 29 8.99 1.93 0.39
N VAL A 30 8.06 1.06 0.04
CA VAL A 30 6.70 1.12 0.57
C VAL A 30 6.26 -0.23 1.08
N VAL A 31 5.32 -0.19 2.01
CA VAL A 31 4.59 -1.36 2.47
C VAL A 31 3.15 -1.18 2.01
N VAL A 32 2.58 -2.20 1.41
CA VAL A 32 1.20 -2.18 0.93
C VAL A 32 0.37 -3.14 1.78
N GLU A 33 -0.73 -2.64 2.31
CA GLU A 33 -1.69 -3.43 3.06
C GLU A 33 -3.00 -3.44 2.27
N VAL A 34 -3.56 -4.62 2.07
CA VAL A 34 -4.85 -4.78 1.41
C VAL A 34 -5.78 -5.53 2.35
N ASN A 35 -6.91 -4.91 2.68
CA ASN A 35 -7.92 -5.52 3.55
C ASN A 35 -7.32 -6.04 4.86
N MET A 36 -6.48 -5.22 5.48
CA MET A 36 -5.85 -5.51 6.78
C MET A 36 -4.71 -6.52 6.72
N GLU A 37 -4.27 -6.92 5.54
CA GLU A 37 -3.15 -7.83 5.38
C GLU A 37 -2.01 -7.18 4.62
N ILE A 38 -0.80 -7.30 5.16
CA ILE A 38 0.40 -6.79 4.50
C ILE A 38 0.79 -7.74 3.38
N LEU A 39 0.97 -7.20 2.18
CA LEU A 39 1.38 -7.99 1.03
C LEU A 39 2.88 -8.11 0.96
N ASP A 40 3.34 -9.29 0.53
CA ASP A 40 4.72 -9.50 0.15
C ASP A 40 4.98 -8.79 -1.19
N ASP A 41 6.11 -8.10 -1.32
CA ASP A 41 6.44 -7.38 -2.54
C ASP A 41 6.57 -8.30 -3.76
N GLU A 42 6.81 -9.58 -3.55
CA GLU A 42 6.88 -10.55 -4.64
C GLU A 42 5.58 -10.69 -5.41
N VAL A 43 4.45 -10.33 -4.80
CA VAL A 43 3.15 -10.46 -5.45
C VAL A 43 2.63 -9.15 -6.03
N TYR A 44 3.37 -8.06 -5.94
CA TYR A 44 2.88 -6.77 -6.40
C TYR A 44 2.52 -6.76 -7.88
N SER A 45 3.25 -7.49 -8.72
CA SER A 45 2.98 -7.50 -10.15
C SER A 45 1.77 -8.36 -10.53
N THR A 46 1.35 -9.26 -9.66
CA THR A 46 0.27 -10.20 -9.95
C THR A 46 -0.98 -10.00 -9.13
N TYR A 47 -0.88 -9.31 -7.99
CA TYR A 47 -2.04 -9.08 -7.13
C TYR A 47 -2.92 -7.99 -7.72
N LEU A 48 -4.17 -8.32 -8.02
CA LEU A 48 -5.11 -7.37 -8.61
C LEU A 48 -5.97 -6.72 -7.53
N LEU A 49 -6.00 -5.40 -7.55
CA LEU A 49 -6.83 -4.59 -6.67
C LEU A 49 -8.19 -4.35 -7.33
N LYS A 50 -9.24 -4.37 -6.53
CA LYS A 50 -10.62 -4.22 -6.98
C LYS A 50 -11.30 -3.09 -6.22
N ASN A 51 -12.46 -2.65 -6.73
CA ASN A 51 -13.20 -1.55 -6.10
C ASN A 51 -13.66 -1.84 -4.67
N GLU A 52 -13.81 -3.08 -4.31
CA GLU A 52 -14.21 -3.45 -2.95
C GLU A 52 -13.05 -3.48 -1.95
N ASP A 53 -11.82 -3.30 -2.44
CA ASP A 53 -10.64 -3.39 -1.57
C ASP A 53 -10.37 -2.09 -0.81
N THR A 54 -9.85 -2.25 0.39
CA THR A 54 -9.33 -1.15 1.19
C THR A 54 -7.81 -1.30 1.24
N VAL A 55 -7.11 -0.29 0.73
CA VAL A 55 -5.67 -0.34 0.53
C VAL A 55 -4.99 0.78 1.32
N GLU A 56 -3.90 0.45 1.97
CA GLU A 56 -3.05 1.44 2.62
C GLU A 56 -1.63 1.25 2.13
N VAL A 57 -1.00 2.36 1.75
CA VAL A 57 0.39 2.38 1.32
C VAL A 57 1.17 3.25 2.27
N ILE A 58 2.27 2.72 2.79
CA ILE A 58 3.06 3.37 3.82
C ILE A 58 4.49 3.43 3.34
N SER A 59 5.12 4.61 3.41
CA SER A 59 6.52 4.70 3.07
C SER A 59 7.39 4.31 4.25
N CYS A 60 8.43 3.54 3.95
CA CYS A 60 9.43 3.16 4.93
C CYS A 60 10.72 3.89 4.60
N VAL A 61 11.28 4.57 5.59
CA VAL A 61 12.46 5.39 5.41
C VAL A 61 13.61 4.82 6.24
N GLY A 62 14.78 4.71 5.62
CA GLY A 62 15.94 4.18 6.31
C GLY A 62 15.94 2.67 6.42
N GLY A 63 16.83 2.12 7.24
CA GLY A 63 16.86 0.71 7.54
C GLY A 63 15.80 0.36 8.57
N GLY A 64 15.53 -0.89 8.79
CA GLY A 64 14.60 -1.27 9.84
C GLY A 64 13.18 -1.50 9.36
N TRP A 65 13.02 -1.91 8.15
CA TRP A 65 11.73 -2.25 7.56
C TRP A 65 10.82 -3.04 8.47
N PHE A 66 11.37 -4.09 9.05
CA PHE A 66 10.58 -5.01 9.84
C PHE A 66 10.06 -4.36 11.11
N GLU A 67 10.89 -3.57 11.75
CA GLU A 67 10.49 -2.84 12.95
C GLU A 67 9.45 -1.78 12.64
N ASP A 68 9.61 -1.09 11.52
CA ASP A 68 8.65 -0.08 11.09
C ASP A 68 7.28 -0.70 10.81
N ILE A 69 7.26 -1.87 10.19
CA ILE A 69 6.01 -2.59 9.94
C ILE A 69 5.34 -2.98 11.25
N LEU A 70 6.11 -3.46 12.22
CA LEU A 70 5.55 -3.83 13.52
C LEU A 70 4.97 -2.63 14.25
N LYS A 71 5.65 -1.49 14.22
CA LYS A 71 5.14 -0.26 14.82
C LYS A 71 3.86 0.19 14.14
N TRP A 72 3.82 0.10 12.83
CA TRP A 72 2.65 0.50 12.09
C TRP A 72 1.45 -0.37 12.41
N ASN A 73 1.65 -1.67 12.56
CA ASN A 73 0.58 -2.58 12.95
C ASN A 73 0.03 -2.26 14.33
N SER A 74 0.84 -1.69 15.20
CA SER A 74 0.42 -1.30 16.55
C SER A 74 -0.27 0.05 16.55
N ASN A 75 0.09 0.93 15.63
CA ASN A 75 -0.46 2.29 15.55
C ASN A 75 -0.69 2.64 14.08
N ARG A 76 -1.90 2.46 13.65
CA ARG A 76 -2.26 2.54 12.23
C ARG A 76 -2.18 3.94 11.63
N ASN A 77 -1.99 4.95 12.42
CA ASN A 77 -1.79 6.31 11.91
C ASN A 77 -0.34 6.61 11.58
N TRP A 78 0.54 5.74 12.00
CA TRP A 78 1.96 5.92 11.86
C TRP A 78 2.40 5.66 10.42
N GLY A 79 3.18 6.55 9.85
CA GLY A 79 3.85 6.33 8.58
C GLY A 79 3.00 6.37 7.33
N LYS A 80 1.73 6.71 7.43
CA LYS A 80 0.88 6.77 6.24
C LYS A 80 1.31 7.90 5.31
N LEU A 81 1.25 7.61 4.01
CA LEU A 81 1.57 8.61 2.99
C LEU A 81 0.38 9.52 2.80
N HIS A 82 0.53 10.76 3.22
CA HIS A 82 -0.56 11.74 3.09
C HIS A 82 -0.72 12.27 1.68
N SER A 83 0.28 12.07 0.85
CA SER A 83 0.25 12.52 -0.54
C SER A 83 -0.58 11.64 -1.46
N LEU A 84 -1.01 10.51 -1.00
CA LEU A 84 -1.85 9.62 -1.80
C LEU A 84 -3.31 10.04 -1.78
#